data_cbdc2e4374aa7624aad2e8e8daab5f70
#
_entry.id   cbdc2e4374aa7624aad2e8e8daab5f70
#
_cell.length_a   1.000
_cell.length_b   1.000
_cell.length_c   1.000
_cell.angle_alpha   90.00
_cell.angle_beta   90.00
_cell.angle_gamma   90.00
#
_symmetry.space_group_name_H-M   'P 1'
#
loop_
_entity.id
_entity.type
_entity.pdbx_description
1 polymer ?
#
loop_
_entity_poly.entity_id
_entity_poly.type
_entity_poly.pdbx_seq_one_letter_code
_entity_poly.pdbx_strand_id
1 'polypeptide(L)'
;MDAIHRFLPCDTPSSWLEAALANQPNLLIDHANCEKKAAATAINLMHRYSLEPGLLSKMSQLAREELLHFHQVVKIMADRGIRYIRLSPSRYAAGLRSIIRKPEKEQLVDILIVGAYIEARSCERFAKLAPRLDDKLQRF
;
A
#
# COMPACT_ATOMS: atom_id res chain seq x y z
N MET A 1 -14.36 -1.99 -9.41
CA MET A 1 -13.38 -3.13 -9.49
C MET A 1 -12.95 -3.46 -10.92
N ASP A 2 -13.78 -3.32 -11.94
CA ASP A 2 -13.44 -3.69 -13.34
C ASP A 2 -12.20 -2.98 -13.91
N ALA A 3 -11.98 -1.71 -13.57
CA ALA A 3 -10.78 -0.98 -14.01
C ALA A 3 -9.49 -1.56 -13.37
N ILE A 4 -9.55 -1.95 -12.10
CA ILE A 4 -8.43 -2.55 -11.37
C ILE A 4 -8.07 -3.93 -11.94
N HIS A 5 -9.09 -4.76 -12.22
CA HIS A 5 -8.88 -6.08 -12.82
C HIS A 5 -8.29 -6.00 -14.24
N ARG A 6 -8.66 -4.97 -15.02
CA ARG A 6 -8.05 -4.74 -16.34
C ARG A 6 -6.63 -4.18 -16.26
N PHE A 7 -6.31 -3.46 -15.20
CA PHE A 7 -4.98 -2.89 -14.99
C PHE A 7 -3.97 -3.91 -14.47
N LEU A 8 -4.42 -4.84 -13.62
CA LEU A 8 -3.55 -5.87 -13.05
C LEU A 8 -3.38 -7.05 -14.02
N PRO A 9 -2.14 -7.52 -14.27
CA PRO A 9 -1.87 -8.61 -15.21
C PRO A 9 -2.32 -9.99 -14.73
N CYS A 10 -2.61 -10.15 -13.45
CA CYS A 10 -3.05 -11.40 -12.83
C CYS A 10 -3.78 -11.14 -11.52
N ASP A 11 -4.58 -12.10 -11.09
CA ASP A 11 -5.28 -12.08 -9.80
C ASP A 11 -4.37 -12.47 -8.63
N THR A 12 -4.74 -12.05 -7.42
CA THR A 12 -4.13 -12.59 -6.19
C THR A 12 -4.51 -14.05 -6.03
N PRO A 13 -3.54 -14.97 -5.83
CA PRO A 13 -3.81 -16.38 -5.62
C PRO A 13 -4.65 -16.64 -4.36
N SER A 14 -5.51 -17.65 -4.39
CA SER A 14 -6.31 -18.07 -3.22
C SER A 14 -5.44 -18.44 -2.02
N SER A 15 -4.28 -19.05 -2.26
CA SER A 15 -3.31 -19.39 -1.20
C SER A 15 -2.83 -18.16 -0.40
N TRP A 16 -2.71 -17.00 -1.06
CA TRP A 16 -2.38 -15.76 -0.37
C TRP A 16 -3.52 -15.31 0.55
N LEU A 17 -4.77 -15.40 0.06
CA LEU A 17 -5.96 -15.05 0.85
C LEU A 17 -6.09 -15.92 2.08
N GLU A 18 -5.92 -17.23 1.93
CA GLU A 18 -5.96 -18.17 3.05
C GLU A 18 -4.88 -17.88 4.11
N ALA A 19 -3.65 -17.60 3.66
CA ALA A 19 -2.55 -17.23 4.55
C ALA A 19 -2.83 -15.92 5.30
N ALA A 20 -3.39 -14.91 4.61
CA ALA A 20 -3.74 -13.62 5.21
C ALA A 20 -4.84 -13.77 6.27
N LEU A 21 -5.87 -14.55 5.99
CA LEU A 21 -6.98 -14.82 6.93
C LEU A 21 -6.53 -15.64 8.14
N ALA A 22 -5.62 -16.59 7.93
CA ALA A 22 -5.05 -17.39 9.01
C ALA A 22 -4.13 -16.58 9.94
N ASN A 23 -3.63 -15.42 9.49
CA ASN A 23 -2.71 -14.59 10.27
C ASN A 23 -3.04 -13.10 10.18
N GLN A 24 -4.23 -12.73 10.65
CA GLN A 24 -4.71 -11.34 10.65
C GLN A 24 -3.80 -10.35 11.40
N PRO A 25 -3.13 -10.70 12.52
CA PRO A 25 -2.15 -9.79 13.13
C PRO A 25 -1.03 -9.38 12.17
N ASN A 26 -0.42 -10.31 11.46
CA ASN A 26 0.62 -10.00 10.48
C ASN A 26 0.06 -9.22 9.27
N LEU A 27 -1.16 -9.51 8.83
CA LEU A 27 -1.85 -8.75 7.77
C LEU A 27 -1.97 -7.27 8.16
N LEU A 28 -2.44 -6.96 9.37
CA LEU A 28 -2.60 -5.59 9.86
C LEU A 28 -1.25 -4.88 10.03
N ILE A 29 -0.23 -5.56 10.54
CA ILE A 29 1.13 -4.99 10.67
C ILE A 29 1.72 -4.69 9.28
N ASP A 30 1.56 -5.60 8.32
CA ASP A 30 2.05 -5.40 6.95
C ASP A 30 1.30 -4.24 6.28
N HIS A 31 0.00 -4.15 6.45
CA HIS A 31 -0.80 -3.03 5.95
C HIS A 31 -0.32 -1.70 6.55
N ALA A 32 -0.19 -1.59 7.87
CA ALA A 32 0.36 -0.39 8.51
C ALA A 32 1.76 -0.02 7.98
N ASN A 33 2.60 -1.02 7.67
CA ASN A 33 3.90 -0.77 7.04
C ASN A 33 3.78 -0.27 5.60
N CYS A 34 2.77 -0.72 4.84
CA CYS A 34 2.52 -0.25 3.48
C CYS A 34 2.11 1.23 3.48
N GLU A 35 1.12 1.62 4.30
CA GLU A 35 0.65 3.00 4.45
C GLU A 35 1.80 3.96 4.83
N LYS A 36 2.57 3.59 5.85
CA LYS A 36 3.73 4.39 6.27
C LYS A 36 4.78 4.55 5.17
N LYS A 37 5.03 3.51 4.36
CA LYS A 37 5.98 3.57 3.24
C LYS A 37 5.44 4.39 2.07
N ALA A 38 4.14 4.33 1.79
CA ALA A 38 3.49 5.14 0.77
C ALA A 38 3.59 6.63 1.13
N ALA A 39 3.26 7.00 2.37
CA ALA A 39 3.43 8.35 2.88
C ALA A 39 4.89 8.85 2.76
N ALA A 40 5.86 8.03 3.19
CA ALA A 40 7.29 8.37 3.09
C ALA A 40 7.74 8.54 1.62
N THR A 41 7.22 7.73 0.71
CA THR A 41 7.51 7.86 -0.74
C THR A 41 6.96 9.18 -1.28
N ALA A 42 5.71 9.54 -0.95
CA ALA A 42 5.10 10.79 -1.36
C ALA A 42 5.88 12.01 -0.83
N ILE A 43 6.30 12.00 0.44
CA ILE A 43 7.14 13.05 1.04
C ILE A 43 8.49 13.16 0.31
N ASN A 44 9.14 12.03 0.01
CA ASN A 44 10.41 12.01 -0.69
C ASN A 44 10.27 12.59 -2.12
N LEU A 45 9.19 12.27 -2.84
CA LEU A 45 8.93 12.85 -4.16
C LEU A 45 8.74 14.36 -4.10
N MET A 46 8.08 14.91 -3.08
CA MET A 46 7.97 16.35 -2.87
C MET A 46 9.34 17.02 -2.69
N HIS A 47 10.25 16.38 -1.96
CA HIS A 47 11.62 16.92 -1.78
C HIS A 47 12.43 16.89 -3.07
N ARG A 48 12.35 15.78 -3.81
CA ARG A 48 13.15 15.61 -5.04
C ARG A 48 12.66 16.43 -6.22
N TYR A 49 11.36 16.65 -6.34
CA TYR A 49 10.72 17.32 -7.48
C TYR A 49 9.99 18.59 -7.04
N SER A 50 10.66 19.41 -6.24
CA SER A 50 10.10 20.61 -5.62
C SER A 50 9.67 21.71 -6.62
N LEU A 51 10.10 21.62 -7.87
CA LEU A 51 9.75 22.58 -8.93
C LEU A 51 8.49 22.17 -9.72
N GLU A 52 7.83 21.08 -9.36
CA GLU A 52 6.64 20.54 -10.02
C GLU A 52 5.36 20.79 -9.18
N PRO A 53 4.69 21.96 -9.30
CA PRO A 53 3.58 22.33 -8.39
C PRO A 53 2.43 21.32 -8.38
N GLY A 54 2.09 20.75 -9.53
CA GLY A 54 1.05 19.73 -9.64
C GLY A 54 1.38 18.45 -8.89
N LEU A 55 2.65 18.02 -8.95
CA LEU A 55 3.14 16.86 -8.20
C LEU A 55 3.15 17.15 -6.70
N LEU A 56 3.63 18.33 -6.28
CA LEU A 56 3.66 18.74 -4.87
C LEU A 56 2.25 18.66 -4.24
N SER A 57 1.24 19.21 -4.91
CA SER A 57 -0.14 19.18 -4.44
C SER A 57 -0.66 17.75 -4.28
N LYS A 58 -0.47 16.90 -5.30
CA LYS A 58 -0.93 15.51 -5.29
C LYS A 58 -0.21 14.67 -4.26
N MET A 59 1.11 14.80 -4.13
CA MET A 59 1.89 14.04 -3.16
C MET A 59 1.62 14.50 -1.72
N SER A 60 1.35 15.78 -1.50
CA SER A 60 0.93 16.29 -0.19
C SER A 60 -0.42 15.73 0.23
N GLN A 61 -1.37 15.64 -0.70
CA GLN A 61 -2.66 15.01 -0.45
C GLN A 61 -2.47 13.52 -0.12
N LEU A 62 -1.77 12.78 -0.97
CA LEU A 62 -1.49 11.35 -0.79
C LEU A 62 -0.82 11.09 0.58
N ALA A 63 0.23 11.83 0.93
CA ALA A 63 0.93 11.63 2.19
C ALA A 63 0.00 11.77 3.42
N ARG A 64 -0.94 12.71 3.38
CA ARG A 64 -1.92 12.89 4.46
C ARG A 64 -2.93 11.75 4.54
N GLU A 65 -3.41 11.26 3.40
CA GLU A 65 -4.32 10.12 3.31
C GLU A 65 -3.65 8.86 3.86
N GLU A 66 -2.44 8.56 3.42
CA GLU A 66 -1.68 7.39 3.87
C GLU A 66 -1.34 7.43 5.37
N LEU A 67 -1.01 8.60 5.91
CA LEU A 67 -0.79 8.75 7.36
C LEU A 67 -2.08 8.62 8.15
N LEU A 68 -3.21 9.04 7.61
CA LEU A 68 -4.52 8.81 8.23
C LEU A 68 -4.85 7.32 8.27
N HIS A 69 -4.67 6.60 7.15
CA HIS A 69 -4.88 5.15 7.09
C HIS A 69 -3.94 4.42 8.06
N PHE A 70 -2.66 4.77 8.08
CA PHE A 70 -1.71 4.24 9.06
C PHE A 70 -2.21 4.41 10.49
N HIS A 71 -2.67 5.61 10.86
CA HIS A 71 -3.22 5.88 12.18
C HIS A 71 -4.42 4.99 12.51
N GLN A 72 -5.33 4.81 11.56
CA GLN A 72 -6.52 3.97 11.72
C GLN A 72 -6.15 2.50 11.94
N VAL A 73 -5.20 1.97 11.14
CA VAL A 73 -4.72 0.58 11.30
C VAL A 73 -4.07 0.39 12.67
N VAL A 74 -3.20 1.30 13.10
CA VAL A 74 -2.53 1.23 14.41
C VAL A 74 -3.54 1.25 15.54
N LYS A 75 -4.60 2.06 15.43
CA LYS A 75 -5.70 2.07 16.40
C LYS A 75 -6.45 0.74 16.45
N ILE A 76 -6.77 0.14 15.28
CA ILE A 76 -7.39 -1.19 15.21
C ILE A 76 -6.49 -2.24 15.88
N MET A 77 -5.19 -2.18 15.63
CA MET A 77 -4.22 -3.08 16.26
C MET A 77 -4.21 -2.93 17.78
N ALA A 78 -4.19 -1.69 18.28
CA ALA A 78 -4.23 -1.42 19.72
C ALA A 78 -5.51 -1.95 20.37
N ASP A 79 -6.68 -1.70 19.75
CA ASP A 79 -7.98 -2.19 20.22
C ASP A 79 -8.06 -3.73 20.29
N ARG A 80 -7.26 -4.42 19.45
CA ARG A 80 -7.18 -5.89 19.37
C ARG A 80 -6.01 -6.48 20.18
N GLY A 81 -5.24 -5.66 20.89
CA GLY A 81 -4.06 -6.11 21.63
C GLY A 81 -2.93 -6.65 20.72
N ILE A 82 -2.91 -6.25 19.44
CA ILE A 82 -1.88 -6.66 18.48
C ILE A 82 -0.66 -5.77 18.68
N ARG A 83 0.46 -6.39 19.09
CA ARG A 83 1.73 -5.69 19.23
C ARG A 83 2.37 -5.43 17.87
N TYR A 84 2.76 -4.17 17.62
CA TYR A 84 3.51 -3.81 16.43
C TYR A 84 4.92 -4.43 16.48
N ILE A 85 5.22 -5.32 15.55
CA ILE A 85 6.53 -5.97 15.44
C ILE A 85 7.17 -5.68 14.07
N ARG A 86 8.47 -5.86 13.98
CA ARG A 86 9.18 -5.72 12.71
C ARG A 86 8.92 -6.94 11.82
N LEU A 87 8.39 -6.71 10.62
CA LEU A 87 8.23 -7.72 9.58
C LEU A 87 9.26 -7.55 8.47
N SER A 88 9.59 -8.65 7.80
CA SER A 88 10.39 -8.62 6.57
C SER A 88 9.66 -7.84 5.47
N PRO A 89 10.37 -7.08 4.61
CA PRO A 89 9.75 -6.39 3.49
C PRO A 89 9.02 -7.34 2.54
N SER A 90 7.89 -6.88 2.00
CA SER A 90 7.14 -7.63 0.97
C SER A 90 8.00 -7.84 -0.29
N ARG A 91 8.07 -9.09 -0.76
CA ARG A 91 8.77 -9.45 -2.01
C ARG A 91 8.11 -8.82 -3.24
N TYR A 92 6.79 -8.62 -3.22
CA TYR A 92 6.04 -8.00 -4.31
C TYR A 92 6.51 -6.57 -4.58
N ALA A 93 6.50 -5.72 -3.57
CA ALA A 93 6.96 -4.33 -3.70
C ALA A 93 8.46 -4.24 -4.05
N ALA A 94 9.29 -5.13 -3.50
CA ALA A 94 10.72 -5.19 -3.81
C ALA A 94 10.96 -5.56 -5.27
N GLY A 95 10.24 -6.54 -5.80
CA GLY A 95 10.31 -6.94 -7.22
C GLY A 95 9.92 -5.81 -8.16
N LEU A 96 8.79 -5.12 -7.90
CA LEU A 96 8.39 -3.97 -8.71
C LEU A 96 9.41 -2.82 -8.65
N ARG A 97 9.99 -2.55 -7.49
CA ARG A 97 11.01 -1.50 -7.35
C ARG A 97 12.33 -1.80 -8.05
N SER A 98 12.67 -3.07 -8.23
CA SER A 98 13.93 -3.47 -8.87
C SER A 98 14.03 -3.09 -10.35
N ILE A 99 12.90 -2.83 -11.01
CA ILE A 99 12.84 -2.44 -12.43
C ILE A 99 12.81 -0.92 -12.64
N ILE A 100 12.81 -0.12 -11.58
CA ILE A 100 12.81 1.35 -11.67
C ILE A 100 14.12 1.82 -12.32
N ARG A 101 13.99 2.59 -13.41
CA ARG A 101 15.14 3.17 -14.12
C ARG A 101 15.82 4.26 -13.28
N LYS A 102 17.11 4.50 -13.56
CA LYS A 102 17.92 5.47 -12.82
C LYS A 102 17.82 6.91 -13.30
N PRO A 103 17.71 7.22 -14.64
CA PRO A 103 17.60 8.59 -15.11
C PRO A 103 16.39 9.29 -14.47
N GLU A 104 16.54 10.57 -14.10
CA GLU A 104 15.63 11.24 -13.15
C GLU A 104 14.18 11.35 -13.65
N LYS A 105 13.98 11.69 -14.93
CA LYS A 105 12.62 11.80 -15.51
C LYS A 105 11.93 10.45 -15.60
N GLU A 106 12.63 9.45 -16.10
CA GLU A 106 12.14 8.08 -16.20
C GLU A 106 11.91 7.49 -14.81
N GLN A 107 12.77 7.80 -13.85
CA GLN A 107 12.64 7.34 -12.47
C GLN A 107 11.36 7.85 -11.83
N LEU A 108 10.98 9.12 -12.01
CA LEU A 108 9.72 9.65 -11.49
C LEU A 108 8.53 8.88 -12.06
N VAL A 109 8.49 8.70 -13.39
CA VAL A 109 7.40 7.97 -14.06
C VAL A 109 7.31 6.54 -13.54
N ASP A 110 8.44 5.85 -13.43
CA ASP A 110 8.48 4.46 -12.96
C ASP A 110 8.03 4.35 -11.50
N ILE A 111 8.42 5.27 -10.62
CA ILE A 111 7.97 5.29 -9.21
C ILE A 111 6.45 5.47 -9.14
N LEU A 112 5.86 6.36 -9.94
CA LEU A 112 4.42 6.58 -9.97
C LEU A 112 3.67 5.35 -10.51
N ILE A 113 4.19 4.71 -11.56
CA ILE A 113 3.62 3.48 -12.10
C ILE A 113 3.70 2.34 -11.08
N VAL A 114 4.84 2.15 -10.44
CA VAL A 114 5.02 1.13 -9.38
C VAL A 114 4.07 1.41 -8.21
N GLY A 115 3.89 2.67 -7.81
CA GLY A 115 2.89 3.07 -6.82
C GLY A 115 1.49 2.65 -7.25
N ALA A 116 1.08 2.96 -8.47
CA ALA A 116 -0.23 2.58 -9.01
C ALA A 116 -0.47 1.06 -9.00
N TYR A 117 0.55 0.25 -9.34
CA TYR A 117 0.46 -1.22 -9.24
C TYR A 117 0.32 -1.72 -7.80
N ILE A 118 1.02 -1.11 -6.86
CA ILE A 118 0.92 -1.45 -5.43
C ILE A 118 -0.47 -1.15 -4.92
N GLU A 119 -1.01 0.05 -5.21
CA GLU A 119 -2.36 0.46 -4.80
C GLU A 119 -3.44 -0.41 -5.44
N ALA A 120 -3.38 -0.64 -6.74
CA ALA A 120 -4.33 -1.51 -7.43
C ALA A 120 -4.34 -2.93 -6.84
N ARG A 121 -3.16 -3.46 -6.47
CA ARG A 121 -3.05 -4.77 -5.82
C ARG A 121 -3.62 -4.75 -4.40
N SER A 122 -3.42 -3.69 -3.64
CA SER A 122 -4.02 -3.51 -2.32
C SER A 122 -5.54 -3.48 -2.42
N CYS A 123 -6.11 -2.67 -3.31
CA CYS A 123 -7.55 -2.60 -3.53
C CYS A 123 -8.15 -3.98 -3.92
N GLU A 124 -7.51 -4.72 -4.82
CA GLU A 124 -7.96 -6.06 -5.24
C GLU A 124 -7.95 -7.06 -4.08
N ARG A 125 -6.89 -7.03 -3.25
CA ARG A 125 -6.77 -7.89 -2.07
C ARG A 125 -7.82 -7.56 -1.02
N PHE A 126 -8.05 -6.29 -0.72
CA PHE A 126 -9.06 -5.88 0.24
C PHE A 126 -10.46 -6.22 -0.23
N ALA A 127 -10.78 -6.02 -1.50
CA ALA A 127 -12.06 -6.43 -2.05
C ALA A 127 -12.32 -7.95 -1.91
N LYS A 128 -11.28 -8.78 -2.02
CA LYS A 128 -11.38 -10.23 -1.82
C LYS A 128 -11.41 -10.64 -0.34
N LEU A 129 -10.75 -9.89 0.55
CA LEU A 129 -10.70 -10.17 1.98
C LEU A 129 -11.94 -9.68 2.72
N ALA A 130 -12.47 -8.50 2.39
CA ALA A 130 -13.54 -7.84 3.13
C ALA A 130 -14.72 -8.76 3.44
N PRO A 131 -15.29 -9.54 2.50
CA PRO A 131 -16.43 -10.43 2.79
C PRO A 131 -16.12 -11.57 3.78
N ARG A 132 -14.84 -11.78 4.10
CA ARG A 132 -14.33 -12.87 4.95
C ARG A 132 -13.76 -12.36 6.29
N LEU A 133 -13.84 -11.07 6.54
CA LEU A 133 -13.39 -10.40 7.77
C LEU A 133 -14.59 -10.08 8.67
N ASP A 134 -14.32 -9.78 9.93
CA ASP A 134 -15.35 -9.30 10.85
C ASP A 134 -15.84 -7.89 10.48
N ASP A 135 -17.04 -7.51 10.96
CA ASP A 135 -17.72 -6.26 10.63
C ASP A 135 -16.86 -4.99 10.83
N LYS A 136 -15.94 -4.99 11.79
CA LYS A 136 -15.08 -3.85 12.08
C LYS A 136 -14.01 -3.69 11.01
N LEU A 137 -13.38 -4.79 10.58
CA LEU A 137 -12.39 -4.79 9.52
C LEU A 137 -13.01 -4.66 8.13
N GLN A 138 -14.22 -5.19 7.93
CA GLN A 138 -14.94 -5.06 6.67
C GLN A 138 -15.30 -3.61 6.34
N ARG A 139 -15.57 -2.78 7.37
CA ARG A 139 -15.92 -1.35 7.22
C ARG A 139 -14.72 -0.43 7.14
N PHE A 140 -13.56 -0.90 7.48
CA PHE A 140 -12.28 -0.21 7.36
C PHE A 140 -11.74 -0.28 5.94
#